data_985bc4ae70e3e8b718be9eac880d4806
#
_entry.id   985bc4ae70e3e8b718be9eac880d4806
#
_cell.length_a   1.000
_cell.length_b   1.000
_cell.length_c   1.000
_cell.angle_alpha   90.00
_cell.angle_beta   90.00
_cell.angle_gamma   90.00
#
_symmetry.space_group_name_H-M   'P 1'
#
loop_
_entity.id
_entity.type
_entity.pdbx_description
1 polymer ?
#
loop_
_entity_poly.entity_id
_entity_poly.type
_entity_poly.pdbx_seq_one_letter_code
_entity_poly.pdbx_strand_id
1 'polypeptide(L)'
;MAYTRLSAAEAAAMINDQDTIGLSGFTPNGVPKATFRELSKRAVAEHEAGRPFQVGILTGASTSQSIEGDMAAAHAIKFRAPFSTNKDFRTHTNLGEIDYEDMHLGHMAERLRRGFYGEIDLAIIEVSDLEEGETTCKAFLTSAGGIVPTIVRLAKKVLIEKNAFHSPASRYLHDVYEIAECPFRTPIPIMNVGDRIGKEYVEIDAHKIVGVIECNIPEEARAFKPLDPVTEQMGHNVADFLVSDLKKGHIPPQFLPLQSGVGVTSNAVLEALGQNPNVPVFSVYTEVVQDAVVKYMREGRIKDASCSSLTVTNDTLKEVYDDIDYFKKHLTIRQSEISNSPEVIRRLGVIAM
;
A
#
# COMPACT_ATOMS: atom_id res chain seq x y z
N MET A 1 18.16 -17.87 14.64
CA MET A 1 19.35 -16.97 14.68
C MET A 1 18.86 -15.57 15.04
N ALA A 2 19.53 -14.84 15.90
CA ALA A 2 19.21 -13.42 16.08
C ALA A 2 19.80 -12.64 14.92
N TYR A 3 18.97 -11.92 14.16
CA TYR A 3 19.46 -11.08 13.08
C TYR A 3 20.26 -9.89 13.60
N THR A 4 21.20 -9.43 12.78
CA THR A 4 21.97 -8.22 13.08
C THR A 4 21.02 -7.04 13.26
N ARG A 5 21.05 -6.39 14.43
CA ARG A 5 20.34 -5.14 14.66
C ARG A 5 21.20 -4.01 14.13
N LEU A 6 20.58 -3.15 13.31
CA LEU A 6 21.23 -2.04 12.66
C LEU A 6 20.56 -0.72 13.05
N SER A 7 21.33 0.33 13.12
CA SER A 7 20.81 1.68 13.05
C SER A 7 20.34 2.00 11.61
N ALA A 8 19.48 2.99 11.43
CA ALA A 8 19.06 3.44 10.12
C ALA A 8 20.25 3.93 9.26
N ALA A 9 21.26 4.53 9.87
CA ALA A 9 22.47 4.99 9.18
C ALA A 9 23.36 3.81 8.69
N GLU A 10 23.51 2.76 9.51
CA GLU A 10 24.23 1.53 9.09
C GLU A 10 23.48 0.84 7.96
N ALA A 11 22.14 0.79 8.03
CA ALA A 11 21.31 0.25 6.96
C ALA A 11 21.45 1.05 5.66
N ALA A 12 21.38 2.38 5.72
CA ALA A 12 21.61 3.25 4.57
C ALA A 12 23.04 3.09 3.99
N ALA A 13 24.05 2.81 4.82
CA ALA A 13 25.42 2.59 4.39
C ALA A 13 25.61 1.27 3.59
N MET A 14 24.70 0.31 3.72
CA MET A 14 24.73 -0.96 2.96
C MET A 14 24.26 -0.82 1.52
N ILE A 15 23.61 0.28 1.16
CA ILE A 15 23.06 0.53 -0.17
C ILE A 15 24.15 1.13 -1.05
N ASN A 16 24.38 0.56 -2.21
CA ASN A 16 25.41 1.03 -3.13
C ASN A 16 24.81 1.93 -4.22
N ASP A 17 25.70 2.74 -4.83
CA ASP A 17 25.33 3.45 -6.07
C ASP A 17 24.87 2.44 -7.12
N GLN A 18 23.81 2.78 -7.85
CA GLN A 18 23.17 1.98 -8.88
C GLN A 18 22.37 0.75 -8.40
N ASP A 19 22.26 0.47 -7.10
CA ASP A 19 21.40 -0.60 -6.61
C ASP A 19 19.94 -0.40 -7.05
N THR A 20 19.25 -1.49 -7.32
CA THR A 20 17.81 -1.53 -7.54
C THR A 20 17.12 -2.00 -6.26
N ILE A 21 16.27 -1.14 -5.69
CA ILE A 21 15.63 -1.36 -4.40
C ILE A 21 14.14 -1.63 -4.58
N GLY A 22 13.65 -2.75 -4.06
CA GLY A 22 12.24 -3.04 -3.93
C GLY A 22 11.71 -2.59 -2.57
N LEU A 23 10.57 -1.89 -2.51
CA LEU A 23 10.03 -1.33 -1.27
C LEU A 23 8.64 -1.85 -0.93
N SER A 24 8.38 -2.01 0.37
CA SER A 24 7.02 -2.14 0.89
C SER A 24 6.24 -0.82 0.77
N GLY A 25 4.97 -0.90 1.07
CA GLY A 25 4.07 0.24 1.12
C GLY A 25 3.18 0.39 -0.10
N PHE A 26 2.15 1.18 0.11
CA PHE A 26 1.20 1.64 -0.91
C PHE A 26 0.67 3.00 -0.45
N THR A 27 0.63 4.02 -1.33
CA THR A 27 0.44 5.40 -0.91
C THR A 27 1.52 5.82 0.13
N PRO A 28 1.33 6.74 1.08
CA PRO A 28 2.37 7.04 2.06
C PRO A 28 2.45 6.03 3.23
N ASN A 29 1.72 4.92 3.17
CA ASN A 29 1.55 3.99 4.28
C ASN A 29 2.35 2.70 4.10
N GLY A 30 2.86 2.13 5.18
CA GLY A 30 3.63 0.89 5.18
C GLY A 30 4.99 1.00 4.50
N VAL A 31 5.58 2.19 4.43
CA VAL A 31 6.87 2.47 3.77
C VAL A 31 8.02 2.51 4.77
N PRO A 32 9.24 2.05 4.40
CA PRO A 32 10.41 2.04 5.27
C PRO A 32 11.02 3.45 5.40
N LYS A 33 10.55 4.23 6.36
CA LYS A 33 10.87 5.65 6.55
C LYS A 33 12.24 5.91 7.14
N ALA A 34 12.68 5.09 8.10
CA ALA A 34 13.91 5.33 8.86
C ALA A 34 15.15 5.23 7.96
N THR A 35 15.25 4.16 7.18
CA THR A 35 16.36 3.93 6.26
C THR A 35 16.46 5.02 5.21
N PHE A 36 15.33 5.42 4.61
CA PHE A 36 15.33 6.40 3.52
C PHE A 36 15.64 7.82 3.99
N ARG A 37 15.27 8.19 5.20
CA ARG A 37 15.69 9.47 5.80
C ARG A 37 17.21 9.58 5.97
N GLU A 38 17.88 8.49 6.29
CA GLU A 38 19.35 8.47 6.35
C GLU A 38 19.99 8.33 4.96
N LEU A 39 19.34 7.59 4.05
CA LEU A 39 19.84 7.42 2.68
C LEU A 39 19.84 8.75 1.92
N SER A 40 18.78 9.57 2.05
CA SER A 40 18.73 10.89 1.42
C SER A 40 19.84 11.82 1.93
N LYS A 41 20.11 11.83 3.23
CA LYS A 41 21.23 12.59 3.81
C LYS A 41 22.58 12.11 3.29
N ARG A 42 22.76 10.79 3.20
CA ARG A 42 23.98 10.20 2.64
C ARG A 42 24.14 10.59 1.17
N ALA A 43 23.08 10.53 0.37
CA ALA A 43 23.15 10.92 -1.04
C ALA A 43 23.61 12.36 -1.23
N VAL A 44 23.09 13.29 -0.42
CA VAL A 44 23.56 14.68 -0.43
C VAL A 44 25.06 14.75 -0.10
N ALA A 45 25.52 14.07 0.94
CA ALA A 45 26.94 14.07 1.33
C ALA A 45 27.85 13.44 0.25
N GLU A 46 27.41 12.38 -0.45
CA GLU A 46 28.15 11.80 -1.58
C GLU A 46 28.28 12.81 -2.72
N HIS A 47 27.20 13.51 -3.08
CA HIS A 47 27.21 14.52 -4.15
C HIS A 47 28.09 15.73 -3.78
N GLU A 48 28.02 16.22 -2.54
CA GLU A 48 28.90 17.30 -2.04
C GLU A 48 30.38 16.90 -2.09
N ALA A 49 30.68 15.61 -1.93
CA ALA A 49 32.04 15.07 -2.05
C ALA A 49 32.40 14.74 -3.51
N GLY A 50 31.56 15.08 -4.49
CA GLY A 50 31.82 14.85 -5.93
C GLY A 50 31.66 13.38 -6.35
N ARG A 51 31.03 12.54 -5.56
CA ARG A 51 30.76 11.13 -5.88
C ARG A 51 29.33 10.94 -6.35
N PRO A 52 29.09 10.21 -7.45
CA PRO A 52 27.73 9.89 -7.89
C PRO A 52 27.06 8.95 -6.89
N PHE A 53 25.75 9.16 -6.68
CA PHE A 53 24.94 8.25 -5.90
C PHE A 53 23.48 8.31 -6.35
N GLN A 54 22.99 7.27 -6.99
CA GLN A 54 21.60 7.12 -7.41
C GLN A 54 21.17 5.67 -7.31
N VAL A 55 19.90 5.43 -7.01
CA VAL A 55 19.29 4.10 -6.93
C VAL A 55 18.02 4.00 -7.78
N GLY A 56 17.72 2.79 -8.24
CA GLY A 56 16.42 2.47 -8.83
C GLY A 56 15.43 2.10 -7.73
N ILE A 57 14.18 2.56 -7.82
CA ILE A 57 13.14 2.30 -6.81
C ILE A 57 11.93 1.63 -7.46
N LEU A 58 11.57 0.45 -6.95
CA LEU A 58 10.43 -0.36 -7.38
C LEU A 58 9.48 -0.57 -6.20
N THR A 59 8.22 -0.19 -6.34
CA THR A 59 7.23 -0.25 -5.25
C THR A 59 5.86 -0.76 -5.70
N GLY A 60 4.92 -0.87 -4.76
CA GLY A 60 3.51 -1.12 -5.06
C GLY A 60 2.69 0.13 -5.37
N ALA A 61 3.28 1.29 -5.53
CA ALA A 61 2.74 2.65 -5.67
C ALA A 61 2.83 3.47 -4.37
N SER A 62 3.97 3.42 -3.69
CA SER A 62 4.24 4.33 -2.58
C SER A 62 4.37 5.78 -3.08
N THR A 63 4.03 6.75 -2.26
CA THR A 63 4.02 8.18 -2.61
C THR A 63 4.43 9.05 -1.41
N SER A 64 5.39 8.60 -0.62
CA SER A 64 5.78 9.25 0.63
C SER A 64 6.76 10.41 0.42
N GLN A 65 6.81 11.34 1.37
CA GLN A 65 7.81 12.40 1.36
C GLN A 65 9.21 11.85 1.65
N SER A 66 9.32 10.96 2.65
CA SER A 66 10.61 10.39 3.08
C SER A 66 11.32 9.53 2.02
N ILE A 67 10.57 8.98 1.06
CA ILE A 67 11.14 8.19 -0.03
C ILE A 67 11.26 9.03 -1.29
N GLU A 68 10.14 9.27 -1.97
CA GLU A 68 10.16 9.93 -3.27
C GLU A 68 10.56 11.40 -3.19
N GLY A 69 10.04 12.13 -2.19
CA GLY A 69 10.31 13.56 -2.06
C GLY A 69 11.75 13.87 -1.71
N ASP A 70 12.23 13.32 -0.60
CA ASP A 70 13.56 13.60 -0.08
C ASP A 70 14.66 13.02 -0.98
N MET A 71 14.45 11.82 -1.55
CA MET A 71 15.40 11.21 -2.49
C MET A 71 15.45 11.95 -3.83
N ALA A 72 14.31 12.46 -4.35
CA ALA A 72 14.29 13.27 -5.56
C ALA A 72 15.00 14.60 -5.31
N ALA A 73 14.72 15.28 -4.20
CA ALA A 73 15.41 16.53 -3.82
C ALA A 73 16.94 16.33 -3.62
N ALA A 74 17.36 15.13 -3.22
CA ALA A 74 18.76 14.74 -3.11
C ALA A 74 19.37 14.30 -4.46
N HIS A 75 18.63 14.33 -5.60
CA HIS A 75 19.04 13.81 -6.92
C HIS A 75 19.50 12.33 -6.89
N ALA A 76 18.90 11.53 -5.99
CA ALA A 76 19.34 10.18 -5.69
C ALA A 76 18.47 9.08 -6.33
N ILE A 77 17.54 9.43 -7.20
CA ILE A 77 16.69 8.48 -7.93
C ILE A 77 17.10 8.45 -9.40
N LYS A 78 17.55 7.30 -9.90
CA LYS A 78 17.82 7.10 -11.34
C LYS A 78 16.57 6.63 -12.09
N PHE A 79 15.79 5.74 -11.47
CA PHE A 79 14.62 5.10 -12.05
C PHE A 79 13.53 4.87 -11.00
N ARG A 80 12.25 4.97 -11.39
CA ARG A 80 11.12 4.74 -10.52
C ARG A 80 9.92 4.12 -11.26
N ALA A 81 9.34 3.07 -10.71
CA ALA A 81 8.06 2.48 -11.13
C ALA A 81 7.25 2.01 -9.90
N PRO A 82 5.90 1.88 -10.00
CA PRO A 82 5.04 2.14 -11.16
C PRO A 82 4.38 3.53 -11.15
N PHE A 83 4.22 4.18 -9.99
CA PHE A 83 3.39 5.36 -9.84
C PHE A 83 3.85 6.25 -8.68
N SER A 84 3.80 7.58 -8.85
CA SER A 84 4.00 8.54 -7.76
C SER A 84 3.22 9.83 -7.98
N THR A 85 2.66 10.37 -6.91
CA THR A 85 2.00 11.69 -6.87
C THR A 85 2.83 12.73 -6.12
N ASN A 86 3.99 12.38 -5.59
CA ASN A 86 4.84 13.31 -4.85
C ASN A 86 5.26 14.50 -5.74
N LYS A 87 5.15 15.72 -5.21
CA LYS A 87 5.39 16.95 -5.98
C LYS A 87 6.86 17.11 -6.40
N ASP A 88 7.77 16.85 -5.48
CA ASP A 88 9.21 17.02 -5.73
C ASP A 88 9.68 15.98 -6.75
N PHE A 89 9.27 14.73 -6.57
CA PHE A 89 9.50 13.66 -7.54
C PHE A 89 9.00 14.05 -8.96
N ARG A 90 7.75 14.54 -9.09
CA ARG A 90 7.22 14.95 -10.39
C ARG A 90 7.99 16.10 -11.02
N THR A 91 8.49 17.03 -10.20
CA THR A 91 9.31 18.14 -10.69
C THR A 91 10.58 17.62 -11.35
N HIS A 92 11.33 16.74 -10.67
CA HIS A 92 12.57 16.15 -11.19
C HIS A 92 12.33 15.21 -12.38
N THR A 93 11.24 14.47 -12.38
CA THR A 93 10.81 13.64 -13.52
C THR A 93 10.51 14.50 -14.76
N ASN A 94 9.79 15.62 -14.60
CA ASN A 94 9.47 16.52 -15.70
C ASN A 94 10.71 17.26 -16.26
N LEU A 95 11.76 17.40 -15.47
CA LEU A 95 13.06 17.92 -15.91
C LEU A 95 13.92 16.86 -16.63
N GLY A 96 13.47 15.61 -16.69
CA GLY A 96 14.22 14.50 -17.30
C GLY A 96 15.38 13.99 -16.44
N GLU A 97 15.38 14.26 -15.15
CA GLU A 97 16.43 13.84 -14.20
C GLU A 97 16.17 12.44 -13.64
N ILE A 98 14.93 11.94 -13.74
CA ILE A 98 14.51 10.62 -13.25
C ILE A 98 13.83 9.87 -14.38
N ASP A 99 14.29 8.67 -14.68
CA ASP A 99 13.58 7.75 -15.56
C ASP A 99 12.36 7.20 -14.84
N TYR A 100 11.18 7.40 -15.42
CA TYR A 100 9.91 7.05 -14.78
C TYR A 100 9.05 6.20 -15.71
N GLU A 101 8.53 5.10 -15.19
CA GLU A 101 7.54 4.28 -15.87
C GLU A 101 6.25 4.22 -15.04
N ASP A 102 5.16 4.70 -15.62
CA ASP A 102 3.81 4.52 -15.10
C ASP A 102 3.16 3.28 -15.69
N MET A 103 2.37 2.57 -14.91
CA MET A 103 1.64 1.40 -15.37
C MET A 103 0.41 1.11 -14.52
N HIS A 104 -0.45 0.24 -15.01
CA HIS A 104 -1.53 -0.34 -14.22
C HIS A 104 -0.97 -1.12 -13.03
N LEU A 105 -1.34 -0.73 -11.79
CA LEU A 105 -0.70 -1.18 -10.55
C LEU A 105 -0.79 -2.70 -10.34
N GLY A 106 -1.87 -3.32 -10.79
CA GLY A 106 -2.03 -4.78 -10.74
C GLY A 106 -1.01 -5.57 -11.57
N HIS A 107 -0.29 -4.91 -12.49
CA HIS A 107 0.73 -5.56 -13.33
C HIS A 107 2.14 -5.51 -12.73
N MET A 108 2.39 -4.66 -11.74
CA MET A 108 3.74 -4.43 -11.24
C MET A 108 4.40 -5.72 -10.72
N ALA A 109 3.71 -6.47 -9.87
CA ALA A 109 4.23 -7.72 -9.31
C ALA A 109 4.52 -8.76 -10.41
N GLU A 110 3.62 -8.91 -11.40
CA GLU A 110 3.82 -9.82 -12.53
C GLU A 110 5.03 -9.41 -13.39
N ARG A 111 5.21 -8.13 -13.69
CA ARG A 111 6.36 -7.66 -14.47
C ARG A 111 7.67 -7.90 -13.75
N LEU A 112 7.71 -7.71 -12.43
CA LEU A 112 8.88 -8.07 -11.62
C LEU A 112 9.20 -9.55 -11.73
N ARG A 113 8.21 -10.44 -11.57
CA ARG A 113 8.38 -11.89 -11.68
C ARG A 113 8.85 -12.32 -13.07
N ARG A 114 8.49 -11.58 -14.11
CA ARG A 114 8.94 -11.81 -15.50
C ARG A 114 10.29 -11.18 -15.84
N GLY A 115 10.93 -10.49 -14.89
CA GLY A 115 12.28 -9.93 -15.06
C GLY A 115 12.35 -8.65 -15.89
N PHE A 116 11.24 -7.92 -16.12
CA PHE A 116 11.25 -6.69 -16.93
C PHE A 116 12.14 -5.60 -16.37
N TYR A 117 12.39 -5.57 -15.07
CA TYR A 117 13.23 -4.57 -14.39
C TYR A 117 14.58 -5.11 -13.94
N GLY A 118 14.95 -6.32 -14.40
CA GLY A 118 16.19 -6.97 -13.98
C GLY A 118 16.14 -7.47 -12.53
N GLU A 119 17.30 -7.55 -11.92
CA GLU A 119 17.45 -8.04 -10.55
C GLU A 119 17.13 -6.95 -9.51
N ILE A 120 16.58 -7.36 -8.39
CA ILE A 120 16.42 -6.51 -7.20
C ILE A 120 17.56 -6.81 -6.25
N ASP A 121 18.44 -5.82 -6.02
CA ASP A 121 19.60 -5.99 -5.16
C ASP A 121 19.22 -6.05 -3.68
N LEU A 122 18.26 -5.21 -3.27
CA LEU A 122 17.79 -5.12 -1.89
C LEU A 122 16.28 -4.90 -1.83
N ALA A 123 15.57 -5.71 -1.05
CA ALA A 123 14.23 -5.39 -0.62
C ALA A 123 14.29 -4.71 0.76
N ILE A 124 13.62 -3.58 0.93
CA ILE A 124 13.47 -2.91 2.24
C ILE A 124 11.98 -2.88 2.57
N ILE A 125 11.61 -3.54 3.68
CA ILE A 125 10.20 -3.68 4.05
C ILE A 125 9.93 -3.19 5.47
N GLU A 126 8.84 -2.45 5.63
CA GLU A 126 8.31 -2.09 6.95
C GLU A 126 7.40 -3.21 7.48
N VAL A 127 7.59 -3.58 8.73
CA VAL A 127 6.78 -4.61 9.41
C VAL A 127 6.35 -4.14 10.81
N SER A 128 5.21 -4.64 11.27
CA SER A 128 4.76 -4.44 12.66
C SER A 128 5.39 -5.44 13.61
N ASP A 129 5.69 -6.65 13.10
CA ASP A 129 6.31 -7.71 13.87
C ASP A 129 7.05 -8.69 12.96
N LEU A 130 7.95 -9.49 13.55
CA LEU A 130 8.76 -10.51 12.88
C LEU A 130 8.88 -11.75 13.75
N GLU A 131 8.44 -12.89 13.25
CA GLU A 131 8.74 -14.20 13.84
C GLU A 131 9.98 -14.78 13.16
N GLU A 132 11.09 -14.81 13.90
CA GLU A 132 12.37 -15.30 13.42
C GLU A 132 12.37 -16.83 13.37
N GLY A 133 12.90 -17.42 12.30
CA GLY A 133 13.08 -18.84 12.10
C GLY A 133 14.45 -19.14 11.50
N GLU A 134 14.87 -20.40 11.52
CA GLU A 134 16.20 -20.81 11.02
C GLU A 134 16.31 -20.75 9.51
N THR A 135 15.26 -21.15 8.80
CA THR A 135 15.21 -21.18 7.33
C THR A 135 14.22 -20.18 6.76
N THR A 136 13.13 -19.93 7.48
CA THR A 136 12.03 -19.08 7.03
C THR A 136 11.57 -18.20 8.17
N CYS A 137 11.41 -16.92 7.89
CA CYS A 137 10.83 -15.93 8.80
C CYS A 137 9.44 -15.53 8.36
N LYS A 138 8.60 -15.16 9.32
CA LYS A 138 7.29 -14.58 9.03
C LYS A 138 7.32 -13.09 9.33
N ALA A 139 7.14 -12.29 8.30
CA ALA A 139 7.04 -10.84 8.40
C ALA A 139 5.57 -10.41 8.41
N PHE A 140 5.17 -9.68 9.43
CA PHE A 140 3.81 -9.15 9.57
C PHE A 140 3.79 -7.69 9.13
N LEU A 141 3.06 -7.42 8.06
CA LEU A 141 3.02 -6.09 7.44
C LEU A 141 2.26 -5.08 8.32
N THR A 142 2.41 -3.81 8.03
CA THR A 142 1.82 -2.70 8.78
C THR A 142 0.44 -2.31 8.21
N SER A 143 0.33 -1.19 7.53
CA SER A 143 -0.93 -0.63 7.04
C SER A 143 -1.14 -0.84 5.52
N ALA A 144 -0.21 -1.50 4.84
CA ALA A 144 -0.31 -1.73 3.40
C ALA A 144 0.25 -3.10 2.96
N GLY A 145 -0.38 -3.71 1.95
CA GLY A 145 0.05 -4.97 1.35
C GLY A 145 1.05 -4.79 0.21
N GLY A 146 0.84 -3.78 -0.63
CA GLY A 146 1.73 -3.44 -1.75
C GLY A 146 2.09 -4.64 -2.64
N ILE A 147 3.38 -4.84 -2.89
CA ILE A 147 3.95 -5.95 -3.67
C ILE A 147 4.96 -6.77 -2.86
N VAL A 148 4.89 -6.71 -1.52
CA VAL A 148 5.93 -7.24 -0.61
C VAL A 148 6.29 -8.71 -0.87
N PRO A 149 5.34 -9.66 -1.04
CA PRO A 149 5.70 -11.07 -1.28
C PRO A 149 6.59 -11.23 -2.51
N THR A 150 6.32 -10.48 -3.57
CA THR A 150 7.09 -10.54 -4.81
C THR A 150 8.51 -9.98 -4.63
N ILE A 151 8.66 -8.80 -4.01
CA ILE A 151 9.98 -8.18 -3.85
C ILE A 151 10.90 -8.99 -2.94
N VAL A 152 10.41 -9.51 -1.80
CA VAL A 152 11.26 -10.31 -0.90
C VAL A 152 11.68 -11.64 -1.51
N ARG A 153 10.81 -12.22 -2.35
CA ARG A 153 11.13 -13.45 -3.08
C ARG A 153 12.22 -13.21 -4.14
N LEU A 154 12.15 -12.11 -4.88
CA LEU A 154 13.05 -11.82 -5.99
C LEU A 154 14.35 -11.15 -5.57
N ALA A 155 14.35 -10.38 -4.49
CA ALA A 155 15.53 -9.66 -4.03
C ALA A 155 16.67 -10.60 -3.61
N LYS A 156 17.91 -10.17 -3.86
CA LYS A 156 19.13 -10.85 -3.39
C LYS A 156 19.25 -10.78 -1.86
N LYS A 157 18.87 -9.65 -1.27
CA LYS A 157 18.96 -9.35 0.16
C LYS A 157 17.66 -8.69 0.64
N VAL A 158 17.35 -8.85 1.92
CA VAL A 158 16.19 -8.23 2.57
C VAL A 158 16.63 -7.48 3.81
N LEU A 159 16.23 -6.22 3.92
CA LEU A 159 16.37 -5.39 5.10
C LEU A 159 14.98 -5.16 5.70
N ILE A 160 14.86 -5.34 7.00
CA ILE A 160 13.58 -5.22 7.69
C ILE A 160 13.59 -3.97 8.59
N GLU A 161 12.59 -3.12 8.42
CA GLU A 161 12.32 -1.98 9.30
C GLU A 161 11.12 -2.34 10.19
N LYS A 162 11.40 -2.76 11.44
CA LYS A 162 10.36 -3.08 12.42
C LYS A 162 9.90 -1.79 13.09
N ASN A 163 8.68 -1.37 12.78
CA ASN A 163 8.12 -0.10 13.25
C ASN A 163 7.14 -0.32 14.39
N ALA A 164 7.56 0.00 15.63
CA ALA A 164 6.78 -0.15 16.85
C ALA A 164 5.58 0.83 16.95
N PHE A 165 5.44 1.78 16.02
CA PHE A 165 4.24 2.60 15.91
C PHE A 165 3.01 1.75 15.56
N HIS A 166 3.19 0.69 14.79
CA HIS A 166 2.13 -0.23 14.41
C HIS A 166 1.93 -1.33 15.45
N SER A 167 0.67 -1.59 15.78
CA SER A 167 0.33 -2.72 16.64
C SER A 167 0.65 -4.05 15.96
N PRO A 168 1.24 -5.03 16.65
CA PRO A 168 1.36 -6.39 16.14
C PRO A 168 0.02 -7.02 15.71
N ALA A 169 -1.11 -6.51 16.22
CA ALA A 169 -2.45 -6.93 15.83
C ALA A 169 -2.80 -6.56 14.38
N SER A 170 -2.02 -5.68 13.71
CA SER A 170 -2.18 -5.39 12.27
C SER A 170 -2.15 -6.65 11.42
N ARG A 171 -1.44 -7.70 11.87
CA ARG A 171 -1.40 -9.02 11.19
C ARG A 171 -2.77 -9.55 10.83
N TYR A 172 -3.74 -9.40 11.72
CA TYR A 172 -5.11 -9.90 11.51
C TYR A 172 -5.89 -9.19 10.42
N LEU A 173 -5.41 -8.07 9.92
CA LEU A 173 -6.02 -7.36 8.80
C LEU A 173 -5.50 -7.87 7.45
N HIS A 174 -4.35 -8.52 7.39
CA HIS A 174 -3.71 -8.95 6.16
C HIS A 174 -4.26 -10.29 5.64
N ASP A 175 -4.31 -10.41 4.32
CA ASP A 175 -4.66 -11.62 3.57
C ASP A 175 -3.66 -11.78 2.41
N VAL A 176 -2.47 -12.26 2.76
CA VAL A 176 -1.35 -12.43 1.83
C VAL A 176 -1.57 -13.66 0.98
N TYR A 177 -1.91 -13.45 -0.30
CA TYR A 177 -2.12 -14.52 -1.26
C TYR A 177 -1.18 -14.35 -2.46
N GLU A 178 -0.33 -15.33 -2.69
CA GLU A 178 0.57 -15.35 -3.84
C GLU A 178 -0.07 -16.11 -5.00
N ILE A 179 -0.24 -15.41 -6.14
CA ILE A 179 -0.75 -16.01 -7.36
C ILE A 179 0.28 -17.00 -7.90
N ALA A 180 -0.14 -18.23 -8.15
CA ALA A 180 0.71 -19.25 -8.74
C ALA A 180 1.13 -18.84 -10.16
N GLU A 181 2.37 -19.17 -10.53
CA GLU A 181 2.88 -18.92 -11.88
C GLU A 181 2.38 -19.97 -12.87
N CYS A 182 2.36 -19.61 -14.16
CA CYS A 182 2.04 -20.54 -15.23
C CYS A 182 3.02 -21.74 -15.20
N PRO A 183 2.56 -22.97 -15.45
CA PRO A 183 1.20 -23.36 -15.90
C PRO A 183 0.20 -23.64 -14.76
N PHE A 184 0.55 -23.39 -13.50
CA PHE A 184 -0.24 -23.78 -12.32
C PHE A 184 -1.21 -22.68 -11.86
N ARG A 185 -1.35 -21.61 -12.63
CA ARG A 185 -2.25 -20.49 -12.32
C ARG A 185 -3.71 -20.92 -12.32
N THR A 186 -4.41 -20.61 -11.24
CA THR A 186 -5.86 -20.82 -11.09
C THR A 186 -6.58 -19.48 -10.89
N PRO A 187 -7.88 -19.40 -11.14
CA PRO A 187 -8.66 -18.22 -10.79
C PRO A 187 -8.52 -17.85 -9.32
N ILE A 188 -8.42 -16.56 -9.02
CA ILE A 188 -8.33 -16.05 -7.64
C ILE A 188 -9.65 -16.37 -6.93
N PRO A 189 -9.68 -17.13 -5.81
CA PRO A 189 -10.91 -17.67 -5.24
C PRO A 189 -11.64 -16.67 -4.31
N ILE A 190 -11.74 -15.41 -4.71
CA ILE A 190 -12.51 -14.36 -4.02
C ILE A 190 -13.88 -14.26 -4.64
N MET A 191 -14.93 -14.59 -3.91
CA MET A 191 -16.33 -14.53 -4.33
C MET A 191 -17.11 -13.42 -3.62
N ASN A 192 -16.64 -12.95 -2.46
CA ASN A 192 -17.21 -11.86 -1.69
C ASN A 192 -16.07 -10.94 -1.21
N VAL A 193 -16.39 -9.68 -0.90
CA VAL A 193 -15.41 -8.69 -0.44
C VAL A 193 -14.65 -9.14 0.80
N GLY A 194 -15.35 -9.77 1.74
CA GLY A 194 -14.78 -10.23 3.01
C GLY A 194 -14.06 -11.58 2.96
N ASP A 195 -14.02 -12.26 1.80
CA ASP A 195 -13.35 -13.57 1.71
C ASP A 195 -11.85 -13.44 2.00
N ARG A 196 -11.31 -14.34 2.82
CA ARG A 196 -9.88 -14.47 3.08
C ARG A 196 -9.37 -15.75 2.46
N ILE A 197 -8.29 -15.67 1.71
CA ILE A 197 -7.76 -16.76 0.88
C ILE A 197 -6.27 -17.03 1.09
N GLY A 198 -5.61 -16.20 1.87
CA GLY A 198 -4.16 -16.22 2.09
C GLY A 198 -3.77 -16.34 3.56
N LYS A 199 -2.58 -15.85 3.87
CA LYS A 199 -1.94 -15.88 5.19
C LYS A 199 -1.93 -14.48 5.81
N GLU A 200 -1.69 -14.40 7.12
CA GLU A 200 -1.52 -13.14 7.85
C GLU A 200 -0.10 -12.57 7.74
N TYR A 201 0.81 -13.24 7.05
CA TYR A 201 2.23 -12.93 6.99
C TYR A 201 2.84 -13.18 5.61
N VAL A 202 3.97 -12.55 5.39
CA VAL A 202 4.86 -12.82 4.26
C VAL A 202 5.97 -13.76 4.72
N GLU A 203 6.23 -14.83 3.96
CA GLU A 203 7.36 -15.72 4.20
C GLU A 203 8.63 -15.14 3.54
N ILE A 204 9.72 -15.12 4.31
CA ILE A 204 11.02 -14.64 3.84
C ILE A 204 12.07 -15.71 4.10
N ASP A 205 12.88 -16.05 3.11
CA ASP A 205 14.07 -16.85 3.29
C ASP A 205 15.01 -16.17 4.31
N ALA A 206 15.23 -16.82 5.45
CA ALA A 206 16.00 -16.29 6.56
C ALA A 206 17.44 -15.90 6.15
N HIS A 207 18.02 -16.60 5.17
CA HIS A 207 19.37 -16.34 4.68
C HIS A 207 19.50 -15.04 3.87
N LYS A 208 18.39 -14.50 3.36
CA LYS A 208 18.38 -13.21 2.67
C LYS A 208 18.35 -12.01 3.61
N ILE A 209 17.96 -12.19 4.87
CA ILE A 209 17.80 -11.09 5.82
C ILE A 209 19.18 -10.63 6.29
N VAL A 210 19.57 -9.44 5.88
CA VAL A 210 20.89 -8.84 6.17
C VAL A 210 20.88 -7.96 7.42
N GLY A 211 19.72 -7.53 7.89
CA GLY A 211 19.58 -6.76 9.13
C GLY A 211 18.14 -6.38 9.45
N VAL A 212 17.96 -5.97 10.70
CA VAL A 212 16.68 -5.47 11.22
C VAL A 212 16.93 -4.14 11.91
N ILE A 213 16.15 -3.13 11.53
CA ILE A 213 16.13 -1.79 12.13
C ILE A 213 14.90 -1.71 12.99
N GLU A 214 15.02 -1.22 14.22
CA GLU A 214 13.88 -0.93 15.07
C GLU A 214 13.61 0.58 15.07
N CYS A 215 12.38 0.97 14.80
CA CYS A 215 11.95 2.36 14.78
C CYS A 215 10.56 2.53 15.41
N ASN A 216 10.17 3.78 15.65
CA ASN A 216 8.82 4.14 16.10
C ASN A 216 8.43 5.44 15.38
N ILE A 217 7.97 5.33 14.14
CA ILE A 217 7.71 6.47 13.27
C ILE A 217 6.26 6.36 12.75
N PRO A 218 5.43 7.40 12.98
CA PRO A 218 4.05 7.41 12.50
C PRO A 218 3.98 7.42 10.98
N GLU A 219 2.80 7.09 10.44
CA GLU A 219 2.53 7.17 9.01
C GLU A 219 2.51 8.62 8.52
N GLU A 220 2.89 8.81 7.26
CA GLU A 220 2.95 10.13 6.62
C GLU A 220 1.61 10.56 5.99
N ALA A 221 0.56 9.76 6.17
CA ALA A 221 -0.79 10.09 5.72
C ALA A 221 -1.32 11.35 6.43
N ARG A 222 -1.99 12.19 5.66
CA ARG A 222 -2.58 13.43 6.16
C ARG A 222 -4.09 13.40 5.99
N ALA A 223 -4.79 14.02 6.92
CA ALA A 223 -6.23 14.25 6.78
C ALA A 223 -6.54 15.05 5.50
N PHE A 224 -7.62 14.68 4.84
CA PHE A 224 -8.13 15.46 3.71
C PHE A 224 -8.69 16.80 4.21
N LYS A 225 -8.70 17.77 3.31
CA LYS A 225 -9.35 19.06 3.59
C LYS A 225 -10.85 18.82 3.82
N PRO A 226 -11.49 19.64 4.66
CA PRO A 226 -12.94 19.65 4.78
C PRO A 226 -13.60 19.84 3.41
N LEU A 227 -14.79 19.27 3.23
CA LEU A 227 -15.56 19.43 2.00
C LEU A 227 -16.00 20.91 1.85
N ASP A 228 -15.93 21.40 0.65
CA ASP A 228 -16.59 22.66 0.28
C ASP A 228 -17.99 22.39 -0.29
N PRO A 229 -18.88 23.41 -0.35
CA PRO A 229 -20.26 23.22 -0.81
C PRO A 229 -20.39 22.67 -2.24
N VAL A 230 -19.41 22.95 -3.11
CA VAL A 230 -19.42 22.44 -4.50
C VAL A 230 -19.11 20.95 -4.51
N THR A 231 -18.10 20.56 -3.75
CA THR A 231 -17.70 19.15 -3.63
C THR A 231 -18.79 18.33 -2.92
N GLU A 232 -19.44 18.87 -1.87
CA GLU A 232 -20.60 18.24 -1.24
C GLU A 232 -21.73 18.00 -2.24
N GLN A 233 -22.07 19.01 -3.06
CA GLN A 233 -23.10 18.87 -4.09
C GLN A 233 -22.72 17.82 -5.14
N MET A 234 -21.45 17.71 -5.53
CA MET A 234 -20.98 16.65 -6.41
C MET A 234 -21.24 15.26 -5.78
N GLY A 235 -20.93 15.10 -4.50
CA GLY A 235 -21.21 13.89 -3.75
C GLY A 235 -22.69 13.52 -3.76
N HIS A 236 -23.55 14.46 -3.47
CA HIS A 236 -25.02 14.27 -3.50
C HIS A 236 -25.51 13.89 -4.90
N ASN A 237 -25.05 14.55 -5.94
CA ASN A 237 -25.46 14.24 -7.32
C ASN A 237 -25.12 12.78 -7.70
N VAL A 238 -23.94 12.28 -7.32
CA VAL A 238 -23.55 10.88 -7.58
C VAL A 238 -24.39 9.92 -6.73
N ALA A 239 -24.63 10.22 -5.45
CA ALA A 239 -25.47 9.40 -4.58
C ALA A 239 -26.91 9.31 -5.11
N ASP A 240 -27.50 10.43 -5.54
CA ASP A 240 -28.84 10.46 -6.11
C ASP A 240 -28.94 9.69 -7.43
N PHE A 241 -27.90 9.75 -8.28
CA PHE A 241 -27.81 8.95 -9.49
C PHE A 241 -27.83 7.46 -9.17
N LEU A 242 -26.98 7.00 -8.24
CA LEU A 242 -26.92 5.60 -7.85
C LEU A 242 -28.21 5.12 -7.20
N VAL A 243 -28.86 5.95 -6.37
CA VAL A 243 -30.19 5.64 -5.80
C VAL A 243 -31.27 5.55 -6.89
N SER A 244 -31.20 6.42 -7.89
CA SER A 244 -32.12 6.35 -9.05
C SER A 244 -31.94 5.03 -9.81
N ASP A 245 -30.71 4.62 -10.06
CA ASP A 245 -30.42 3.38 -10.77
C ASP A 245 -30.77 2.13 -9.94
N LEU A 246 -30.59 2.18 -8.62
CA LEU A 246 -31.08 1.14 -7.72
C LEU A 246 -32.61 0.99 -7.82
N LYS A 247 -33.36 2.10 -7.79
CA LYS A 247 -34.83 2.11 -7.93
C LYS A 247 -35.32 1.61 -9.28
N LYS A 248 -34.56 1.83 -10.35
CA LYS A 248 -34.86 1.35 -11.70
C LYS A 248 -34.47 -0.13 -11.93
N GLY A 249 -33.78 -0.75 -10.96
CA GLY A 249 -33.29 -2.11 -11.07
C GLY A 249 -32.04 -2.28 -11.96
N HIS A 250 -31.34 -1.18 -12.26
CA HIS A 250 -30.03 -1.22 -12.95
C HIS A 250 -28.92 -1.68 -12.01
N ILE A 251 -29.06 -1.41 -10.72
CA ILE A 251 -28.21 -1.91 -9.64
C ILE A 251 -29.03 -2.93 -8.84
N PRO A 252 -28.45 -4.10 -8.46
CA PRO A 252 -29.12 -5.10 -7.65
C PRO A 252 -29.59 -4.54 -6.29
N PRO A 253 -30.69 -5.06 -5.71
CA PRO A 253 -31.24 -4.54 -4.45
C PRO A 253 -30.27 -4.56 -3.25
N GLN A 254 -29.33 -5.52 -3.23
CA GLN A 254 -28.28 -5.62 -2.21
C GLN A 254 -27.15 -4.61 -2.41
N PHE A 255 -27.21 -3.79 -3.48
CA PHE A 255 -26.14 -2.93 -3.96
C PHE A 255 -24.91 -3.72 -4.42
N LEU A 256 -23.96 -3.07 -5.09
CA LEU A 256 -22.69 -3.67 -5.50
C LEU A 256 -21.55 -3.08 -4.68
N PRO A 257 -20.42 -3.80 -4.53
CA PRO A 257 -19.25 -3.23 -3.89
C PRO A 257 -18.80 -1.95 -4.60
N LEU A 258 -18.38 -0.95 -3.81
CA LEU A 258 -17.86 0.31 -4.35
C LEU A 258 -16.33 0.32 -4.33
N GLN A 259 -15.74 0.87 -5.38
CA GLN A 259 -14.36 1.37 -5.37
C GLN A 259 -14.42 2.89 -5.28
N SER A 260 -13.65 3.45 -4.36
CA SER A 260 -13.52 4.90 -4.18
C SER A 260 -12.09 5.34 -4.45
N GLY A 261 -11.93 6.35 -5.29
CA GLY A 261 -10.62 6.98 -5.51
C GLY A 261 -10.12 7.73 -4.28
N VAL A 262 -8.89 8.20 -4.34
CA VAL A 262 -8.28 9.04 -3.29
C VAL A 262 -8.56 10.51 -3.59
N GLY A 263 -9.19 11.23 -2.66
CA GLY A 263 -9.40 12.67 -2.82
C GLY A 263 -10.70 13.20 -2.21
N VAL A 264 -10.82 14.53 -2.25
CA VAL A 264 -11.93 15.24 -1.61
C VAL A 264 -13.28 14.88 -2.24
N THR A 265 -13.33 14.77 -3.58
CA THR A 265 -14.57 14.40 -4.31
C THR A 265 -15.03 12.99 -3.98
N SER A 266 -14.12 12.02 -3.95
CA SER A 266 -14.44 10.63 -3.60
C SER A 266 -14.96 10.53 -2.15
N ASN A 267 -14.36 11.28 -1.23
CA ASN A 267 -14.85 11.36 0.15
C ASN A 267 -16.26 11.97 0.21
N ALA A 268 -16.54 13.01 -0.58
CA ALA A 268 -17.87 13.61 -0.64
C ALA A 268 -18.95 12.60 -1.11
N VAL A 269 -18.61 11.76 -2.10
CA VAL A 269 -19.51 10.69 -2.56
C VAL A 269 -19.75 9.66 -1.46
N LEU A 270 -18.69 9.20 -0.77
CA LEU A 270 -18.81 8.26 0.35
C LEU A 270 -19.63 8.85 1.49
N GLU A 271 -19.43 10.13 1.85
CA GLU A 271 -20.23 10.83 2.85
C GLU A 271 -21.72 10.89 2.44
N ALA A 272 -22.01 11.28 1.19
CA ALA A 272 -23.37 11.34 0.69
C ALA A 272 -24.06 9.97 0.65
N LEU A 273 -23.36 8.92 0.27
CA LEU A 273 -23.88 7.54 0.27
C LEU A 273 -24.09 7.01 1.69
N GLY A 274 -23.14 7.25 2.59
CA GLY A 274 -23.23 6.82 3.98
C GLY A 274 -24.40 7.44 4.73
N GLN A 275 -24.71 8.69 4.44
CA GLN A 275 -25.81 9.44 5.07
C GLN A 275 -27.18 9.20 4.41
N ASN A 276 -27.23 8.68 3.17
CA ASN A 276 -28.47 8.52 2.43
C ASN A 276 -29.25 7.27 2.89
N PRO A 277 -30.45 7.41 3.48
CA PRO A 277 -31.24 6.28 3.99
C PRO A 277 -31.77 5.34 2.89
N ASN A 278 -31.78 5.78 1.63
CA ASN A 278 -32.21 4.96 0.49
C ASN A 278 -31.08 4.08 -0.08
N VAL A 279 -29.85 4.26 0.38
CA VAL A 279 -28.74 3.38 0.04
C VAL A 279 -28.71 2.22 1.02
N PRO A 280 -28.78 0.95 0.58
CA PRO A 280 -28.68 -0.19 1.48
C PRO A 280 -27.26 -0.28 2.08
N VAL A 281 -27.07 -1.15 3.06
CA VAL A 281 -25.73 -1.51 3.55
C VAL A 281 -24.94 -2.13 2.40
N PHE A 282 -23.73 -1.65 2.17
CA PHE A 282 -22.88 -2.08 1.05
C PHE A 282 -21.49 -2.50 1.51
N SER A 283 -20.68 -3.01 0.59
CA SER A 283 -19.27 -3.32 0.82
C SER A 283 -18.36 -2.45 -0.04
N VAL A 284 -17.09 -2.36 0.34
CA VAL A 284 -16.08 -1.57 -0.37
C VAL A 284 -14.95 -2.49 -0.83
N TYR A 285 -14.68 -2.52 -2.15
CA TYR A 285 -13.52 -3.19 -2.73
C TYR A 285 -12.71 -2.15 -3.49
N THR A 286 -11.61 -1.71 -2.91
CA THR A 286 -10.88 -0.51 -3.35
C THR A 286 -9.37 -0.70 -3.24
N GLU A 287 -8.58 0.19 -3.83
CA GLU A 287 -7.14 0.23 -3.56
C GLU A 287 -6.84 0.79 -2.17
N VAL A 288 -7.58 1.83 -1.77
CA VAL A 288 -7.27 2.64 -0.59
C VAL A 288 -8.51 2.80 0.27
N VAL A 289 -8.42 2.38 1.52
CA VAL A 289 -9.41 2.69 2.55
C VAL A 289 -9.00 4.00 3.24
N GLN A 290 -9.94 4.95 3.31
CA GLN A 290 -9.80 6.26 3.92
C GLN A 290 -10.67 6.37 5.18
N ASP A 291 -10.48 7.44 5.98
CA ASP A 291 -11.18 7.66 7.26
C ASP A 291 -12.70 7.53 7.14
N ALA A 292 -13.31 8.03 6.06
CA ALA A 292 -14.76 7.91 5.81
C ALA A 292 -15.24 6.45 5.74
N VAL A 293 -14.45 5.55 5.15
CA VAL A 293 -14.80 4.12 5.09
C VAL A 293 -14.82 3.52 6.48
N VAL A 294 -13.79 3.78 7.31
CA VAL A 294 -13.70 3.29 8.70
C VAL A 294 -14.87 3.81 9.53
N LYS A 295 -15.19 5.10 9.41
CA LYS A 295 -16.36 5.72 10.06
C LYS A 295 -17.65 4.97 9.71
N TYR A 296 -17.93 4.77 8.42
CA TYR A 296 -19.17 4.11 7.98
C TYR A 296 -19.21 2.60 8.23
N MET A 297 -18.06 1.94 8.36
CA MET A 297 -18.00 0.57 8.88
C MET A 297 -18.49 0.53 10.35
N ARG A 298 -18.03 1.43 11.20
CA ARG A 298 -18.45 1.51 12.60
C ARG A 298 -19.93 1.88 12.77
N GLU A 299 -20.44 2.70 11.86
CA GLU A 299 -21.87 3.06 11.82
C GLU A 299 -22.76 1.95 11.21
N GLY A 300 -22.16 0.83 10.76
CA GLY A 300 -22.88 -0.30 10.15
C GLY A 300 -23.43 0.00 8.74
N ARG A 301 -22.97 1.07 8.08
CA ARG A 301 -23.33 1.43 6.71
C ARG A 301 -22.47 0.71 5.68
N ILE A 302 -21.24 0.37 6.02
CA ILE A 302 -20.34 -0.47 5.24
C ILE A 302 -20.15 -1.79 5.99
N LYS A 303 -20.46 -2.90 5.32
CA LYS A 303 -20.41 -4.23 5.91
C LYS A 303 -18.98 -4.78 5.92
N ASP A 304 -18.35 -4.82 4.76
CA ASP A 304 -17.01 -5.36 4.58
C ASP A 304 -16.20 -4.43 3.69
N ALA A 305 -14.89 -4.29 3.96
CA ALA A 305 -13.96 -3.55 3.13
C ALA A 305 -12.72 -4.37 2.80
N SER A 306 -12.24 -4.28 1.55
CA SER A 306 -11.00 -4.87 1.08
C SER A 306 -10.17 -3.83 0.34
N CYS A 307 -8.86 -3.74 0.65
CA CYS A 307 -7.98 -2.73 0.08
C CYS A 307 -6.53 -3.21 -0.07
N SER A 308 -5.69 -2.38 -0.70
CA SER A 308 -4.23 -2.52 -0.67
C SER A 308 -3.58 -1.73 0.46
N SER A 309 -4.24 -0.66 0.92
CA SER A 309 -3.69 0.21 1.97
C SER A 309 -4.79 0.86 2.81
N LEU A 310 -4.50 0.98 4.10
CA LEU A 310 -5.22 1.87 5.02
C LEU A 310 -4.55 3.24 4.98
N THR A 311 -5.01 4.13 4.11
CA THR A 311 -4.52 5.51 4.05
C THR A 311 -5.43 6.40 4.87
N VAL A 312 -5.35 6.23 6.15
CA VAL A 312 -6.13 6.91 7.18
C VAL A 312 -5.22 7.76 8.06
N THR A 313 -5.81 8.69 8.80
CA THR A 313 -5.08 9.43 9.84
C THR A 313 -4.53 8.48 10.91
N ASN A 314 -3.48 8.91 11.62
CA ASN A 314 -2.90 8.10 12.69
C ASN A 314 -3.90 7.83 13.82
N ASP A 315 -4.84 8.74 14.07
CA ASP A 315 -5.90 8.57 15.07
C ASP A 315 -6.89 7.47 14.62
N THR A 316 -7.35 7.50 13.37
CA THR A 316 -8.22 6.45 12.80
C THR A 316 -7.49 5.10 12.74
N LEU A 317 -6.19 5.09 12.42
CA LEU A 317 -5.39 3.86 12.44
C LEU A 317 -5.34 3.24 13.83
N LYS A 318 -5.17 4.08 14.86
CA LYS A 318 -5.22 3.65 16.26
C LYS A 318 -6.59 3.08 16.63
N GLU A 319 -7.68 3.73 16.20
CA GLU A 319 -9.03 3.20 16.41
C GLU A 319 -9.23 1.81 15.80
N VAL A 320 -8.68 1.58 14.60
CA VAL A 320 -8.73 0.26 13.95
C VAL A 320 -7.97 -0.79 14.78
N TYR A 321 -6.82 -0.43 15.33
CA TYR A 321 -6.04 -1.35 16.18
C TYR A 321 -6.68 -1.59 17.55
N ASP A 322 -7.31 -0.59 18.14
CA ASP A 322 -7.99 -0.70 19.44
C ASP A 322 -9.24 -1.61 19.36
N ASP A 323 -9.91 -1.67 18.19
CA ASP A 323 -11.08 -2.53 17.96
C ASP A 323 -10.80 -3.63 16.92
N ILE A 324 -9.63 -4.26 17.06
CA ILE A 324 -9.17 -5.28 16.09
C ILE A 324 -10.14 -6.46 15.97
N ASP A 325 -10.87 -6.79 17.03
CA ASP A 325 -11.82 -7.90 17.03
C ASP A 325 -13.00 -7.70 16.08
N TYR A 326 -13.40 -6.45 15.87
CA TYR A 326 -14.35 -6.07 14.83
C TYR A 326 -13.66 -6.04 13.45
N PHE A 327 -12.58 -5.26 13.32
CA PHE A 327 -11.97 -5.01 12.02
C PHE A 327 -11.36 -6.26 11.38
N LYS A 328 -10.79 -7.20 12.13
CA LYS A 328 -10.27 -8.45 11.57
C LYS A 328 -11.33 -9.31 10.84
N LYS A 329 -12.61 -9.09 11.12
CA LYS A 329 -13.73 -9.80 10.49
C LYS A 329 -14.23 -9.10 9.24
N HIS A 330 -14.08 -7.77 9.17
CA HIS A 330 -14.75 -6.92 8.19
C HIS A 330 -13.79 -6.12 7.30
N LEU A 331 -12.50 -6.03 7.66
CA LEU A 331 -11.50 -5.27 6.92
C LEU A 331 -10.34 -6.19 6.50
N THR A 332 -9.98 -6.15 5.21
CA THR A 332 -8.93 -7.00 4.66
C THR A 332 -7.95 -6.18 3.84
N ILE A 333 -6.65 -6.28 4.16
CA ILE A 333 -5.55 -5.68 3.38
C ILE A 333 -4.91 -6.75 2.51
N ARG A 334 -4.82 -6.50 1.20
CA ARG A 334 -4.31 -7.41 0.18
C ARG A 334 -3.15 -6.81 -0.59
N GLN A 335 -2.43 -7.64 -1.35
CA GLN A 335 -1.47 -7.14 -2.33
C GLN A 335 -2.20 -6.38 -3.46
N SER A 336 -1.50 -5.42 -4.06
CA SER A 336 -2.05 -4.59 -5.13
C SER A 336 -2.47 -5.42 -6.37
N GLU A 337 -1.78 -6.51 -6.66
CA GLU A 337 -2.16 -7.41 -7.77
C GLU A 337 -3.49 -8.16 -7.53
N ILE A 338 -3.93 -8.30 -6.27
CA ILE A 338 -5.22 -8.88 -5.92
C ILE A 338 -6.31 -7.80 -5.92
N SER A 339 -6.07 -6.67 -5.24
CA SER A 339 -7.03 -5.56 -5.17
C SER A 339 -7.31 -4.95 -6.56
N ASN A 340 -6.30 -4.94 -7.43
CA ASN A 340 -6.40 -4.42 -8.80
C ASN A 340 -6.63 -5.52 -9.85
N SER A 341 -6.98 -6.76 -9.45
CA SER A 341 -7.24 -7.84 -10.38
C SER A 341 -8.54 -7.59 -11.18
N PRO A 342 -8.47 -7.44 -12.51
CA PRO A 342 -9.67 -7.30 -13.34
C PRO A 342 -10.62 -8.52 -13.21
N GLU A 343 -10.07 -9.70 -12.94
CA GLU A 343 -10.84 -10.92 -12.71
C GLU A 343 -11.72 -10.78 -11.46
N VAL A 344 -11.15 -10.35 -10.35
CA VAL A 344 -11.87 -10.20 -9.08
C VAL A 344 -12.87 -9.02 -9.17
N ILE A 345 -12.44 -7.89 -9.70
CA ILE A 345 -13.29 -6.69 -9.88
C ILE A 345 -14.54 -7.03 -10.71
N ARG A 346 -14.37 -7.73 -11.83
CA ARG A 346 -15.50 -8.16 -12.68
C ARG A 346 -16.41 -9.16 -11.98
N ARG A 347 -15.84 -10.12 -11.25
CA ARG A 347 -16.61 -11.13 -10.50
C ARG A 347 -17.46 -10.51 -9.41
N LEU A 348 -16.92 -9.56 -8.68
CA LEU A 348 -17.63 -8.84 -7.62
C LEU A 348 -18.63 -7.81 -8.16
N GLY A 349 -18.51 -7.41 -9.42
CA GLY A 349 -19.35 -6.38 -10.04
C GLY A 349 -19.10 -4.99 -9.47
N VAL A 350 -17.83 -4.65 -9.16
CA VAL A 350 -17.48 -3.40 -8.48
C VAL A 350 -17.91 -2.17 -9.28
N ILE A 351 -18.58 -1.23 -8.61
CA ILE A 351 -18.84 0.12 -9.13
C ILE A 351 -17.62 0.99 -8.79
N ALA A 352 -16.95 1.51 -9.82
CA ALA A 352 -15.80 2.40 -9.65
C ALA A 352 -16.23 3.87 -9.73
N MET A 353 -15.69 4.70 -8.82
CA MET A 353 -15.95 6.13 -8.74
C MET A 353 -14.63 6.92 -8.72
#